data_ce373ee7eb8ff6191875433c81205b01
#
_entry.id   ce373ee7eb8ff6191875433c81205b01
#
_cell.length_a   1.000
_cell.length_b   1.000
_cell.length_c   1.000
_cell.angle_alpha   90.00
_cell.angle_beta   90.00
_cell.angle_gamma   90.00
#
_symmetry.space_group_name_H-M   'P 1'
#
loop_
_entity.id
_entity.type
_entity.pdbx_description
1 polymer ?
#
loop_
_entity_poly.entity_id
_entity_poly.type
_entity_poly.pdbx_seq_one_letter_code
_entity_poly.pdbx_strand_id
1 'polypeptide(L)'
;RAIEVGHVFKLGTKYSEALNATFLDEDGSRKPCVMGCYGIGVTRTLQAIIEQSNDKDGIVWPLAVAPYQVCITPLNVTADNTCMKHAETIYAQLTAQGVEAILDDRDERPGVKFKDADLVGFPIRVSIGEKSLANGEVEIKPRGGAMTLVKVDEVVKKVLALVNRIPG
;
A
#
# COMPACT_ATOMS: atom_id res chain seq x y z
N ARG A 1 -4.21 -24.83 -9.10
CA ARG A 1 -5.16 -24.14 -8.18
C ARG A 1 -5.29 -22.71 -8.63
N ALA A 2 -6.49 -22.15 -8.53
CA ALA A 2 -6.79 -20.77 -8.91
C ALA A 2 -7.75 -20.16 -7.89
N ILE A 3 -7.76 -18.83 -7.78
CA ILE A 3 -8.69 -18.04 -6.98
C ILE A 3 -9.54 -17.24 -7.96
N GLU A 4 -10.89 -17.38 -7.87
CA GLU A 4 -11.81 -16.56 -8.64
C GLU A 4 -11.87 -15.15 -8.02
N VAL A 5 -11.37 -14.14 -8.73
CA VAL A 5 -11.39 -12.74 -8.27
C VAL A 5 -12.51 -11.92 -8.89
N GLY A 6 -13.11 -12.39 -9.96
CA GLY A 6 -14.23 -11.73 -10.64
C GLY A 6 -15.10 -12.71 -11.41
N HIS A 7 -16.34 -12.29 -11.71
CA HIS A 7 -17.31 -13.10 -12.40
C HIS A 7 -18.21 -12.25 -13.30
N VAL A 8 -18.56 -12.79 -14.47
CA VAL A 8 -19.52 -12.19 -15.41
C VAL A 8 -20.75 -13.09 -15.48
N PHE A 9 -21.91 -12.52 -15.24
CA PHE A 9 -23.20 -13.21 -15.20
C PHE A 9 -24.04 -12.83 -16.41
N LYS A 10 -24.54 -13.81 -17.16
CA LYS A 10 -25.55 -13.65 -18.20
C LYS A 10 -26.91 -13.84 -17.54
N LEU A 11 -27.59 -12.75 -17.20
CA LEU A 11 -28.87 -12.78 -16.50
C LEU A 11 -30.07 -12.96 -17.43
N GLY A 12 -29.91 -12.63 -18.72
CA GLY A 12 -31.00 -12.67 -19.69
C GLY A 12 -32.12 -11.75 -19.31
N THR A 13 -33.39 -12.23 -19.37
CA THR A 13 -34.59 -11.46 -19.04
C THR A 13 -35.18 -11.81 -17.68
N LYS A 14 -34.49 -12.69 -16.89
CA LYS A 14 -35.01 -13.22 -15.61
C LYS A 14 -35.50 -12.13 -14.64
N TYR A 15 -34.72 -11.08 -14.48
CA TYR A 15 -35.05 -9.99 -13.57
C TYR A 15 -35.85 -8.87 -14.24
N SER A 16 -35.59 -8.57 -15.51
CA SER A 16 -36.30 -7.54 -16.25
C SER A 16 -37.79 -7.91 -16.44
N GLU A 17 -38.11 -9.18 -16.68
CA GLU A 17 -39.50 -9.66 -16.72
C GLU A 17 -40.17 -9.49 -15.35
N ALA A 18 -39.55 -9.94 -14.26
CA ALA A 18 -40.09 -9.85 -12.91
C ALA A 18 -40.33 -8.40 -12.46
N LEU A 19 -39.47 -7.47 -12.89
CA LEU A 19 -39.54 -6.05 -12.55
C LEU A 19 -40.29 -5.23 -13.58
N ASN A 20 -40.82 -5.86 -14.65
CA ASN A 20 -41.44 -5.17 -15.80
C ASN A 20 -40.54 -4.08 -16.41
N ALA A 21 -39.20 -4.32 -16.39
CA ALA A 21 -38.23 -3.42 -17.01
C ALA A 21 -38.15 -3.68 -18.51
N THR A 22 -38.96 -2.91 -19.26
CA THR A 22 -39.15 -3.07 -20.71
C THR A 22 -38.69 -1.82 -21.46
N PHE A 23 -38.38 -1.98 -22.75
CA PHE A 23 -38.15 -0.90 -23.71
C PHE A 23 -39.06 -1.08 -24.92
N LEU A 24 -39.23 -0.02 -25.69
CA LEU A 24 -39.90 -0.10 -27.00
C LEU A 24 -38.83 -0.39 -28.04
N ASP A 25 -39.03 -1.46 -28.78
CA ASP A 25 -38.17 -1.83 -29.90
C ASP A 25 -38.51 -0.99 -31.13
N GLU A 26 -37.72 -1.08 -32.20
CA GLU A 26 -37.89 -0.34 -33.45
C GLU A 26 -39.27 -0.61 -34.13
N ASP A 27 -39.80 -1.82 -33.91
CA ASP A 27 -41.13 -2.22 -34.38
C ASP A 27 -42.28 -1.73 -33.50
N GLY A 28 -41.99 -0.95 -32.44
CA GLY A 28 -42.96 -0.44 -31.48
C GLY A 28 -43.43 -1.47 -30.43
N SER A 29 -42.91 -2.71 -30.48
CA SER A 29 -43.22 -3.74 -29.49
C SER A 29 -42.47 -3.50 -28.18
N ARG A 30 -43.11 -3.84 -27.03
CA ARG A 30 -42.46 -3.85 -25.73
C ARG A 30 -41.68 -5.14 -25.53
N LYS A 31 -40.39 -5.02 -25.29
CA LYS A 31 -39.50 -6.14 -25.01
C LYS A 31 -38.80 -5.98 -23.65
N PRO A 32 -38.62 -7.05 -22.87
CA PRO A 32 -37.86 -6.98 -21.63
C PRO A 32 -36.37 -6.71 -21.94
N CYS A 33 -35.74 -5.91 -21.10
CA CYS A 33 -34.30 -5.64 -21.22
C CYS A 33 -33.48 -6.91 -21.01
N VAL A 34 -32.57 -7.23 -21.93
CA VAL A 34 -31.60 -8.27 -21.72
C VAL A 34 -30.51 -7.76 -20.80
N MET A 35 -30.28 -8.47 -19.72
CA MET A 35 -29.40 -8.04 -18.62
C MET A 35 -28.13 -8.86 -18.56
N GLY A 36 -27.03 -8.21 -18.25
CA GLY A 36 -25.78 -8.80 -17.80
C GLY A 36 -25.34 -8.15 -16.51
N CYS A 37 -24.51 -8.85 -15.75
CA CYS A 37 -23.91 -8.34 -14.52
C CYS A 37 -22.47 -8.82 -14.45
N TYR A 38 -21.63 -8.05 -13.81
CA TYR A 38 -20.26 -8.46 -13.49
C TYR A 38 -19.86 -7.92 -12.11
N GLY A 39 -18.91 -8.59 -11.48
CA GLY A 39 -18.42 -8.19 -10.18
C GLY A 39 -16.96 -8.59 -9.99
N ILE A 40 -16.27 -7.80 -9.17
CA ILE A 40 -14.91 -8.08 -8.70
C ILE A 40 -14.94 -8.19 -7.19
N GLY A 41 -14.37 -9.26 -6.65
CA GLY A 41 -14.22 -9.47 -5.22
C GLY A 41 -13.02 -8.70 -4.70
N VAL A 42 -13.21 -7.44 -4.28
CA VAL A 42 -12.11 -6.55 -3.82
C VAL A 42 -11.31 -7.19 -2.70
N THR A 43 -11.98 -7.66 -1.64
CA THR A 43 -11.32 -8.32 -0.51
C THR A 43 -10.66 -9.65 -0.90
N ARG A 44 -11.28 -10.40 -1.82
CA ARG A 44 -10.68 -11.64 -2.34
C ARG A 44 -9.46 -11.36 -3.19
N THR A 45 -9.45 -10.30 -3.98
CA THR A 45 -8.28 -9.86 -4.74
C THR A 45 -7.14 -9.46 -3.79
N LEU A 46 -7.44 -8.75 -2.71
CA LEU A 46 -6.47 -8.42 -1.68
C LEU A 46 -5.85 -9.69 -1.06
N GLN A 47 -6.67 -10.67 -0.68
CA GLN A 47 -6.20 -11.95 -0.15
C GLN A 47 -5.31 -12.69 -1.18
N ALA A 48 -5.68 -12.67 -2.45
CA ALA A 48 -4.91 -13.30 -3.52
C ALA A 48 -3.54 -12.62 -3.71
N ILE A 49 -3.47 -11.30 -3.56
CA ILE A 49 -2.20 -10.55 -3.61
C ILE A 49 -1.30 -10.97 -2.44
N ILE A 50 -1.84 -11.01 -1.22
CA ILE A 50 -1.08 -11.41 -0.02
C ILE A 50 -0.57 -12.86 -0.17
N GLU A 51 -1.42 -13.78 -0.65
CA GLU A 51 -1.06 -15.18 -0.85
C GLU A 51 0.09 -15.38 -1.85
N GLN A 52 0.21 -14.48 -2.83
CA GLN A 52 1.28 -14.52 -3.84
C GLN A 52 2.50 -13.66 -3.47
N SER A 53 2.35 -12.75 -2.53
CA SER A 53 3.34 -11.71 -2.20
C SER A 53 3.68 -11.75 -0.72
N ASN A 54 4.34 -12.83 -0.29
CA ASN A 54 4.80 -13.01 1.08
C ASN A 54 6.14 -13.74 1.14
N ASP A 55 6.81 -13.62 2.26
CA ASP A 55 7.99 -14.42 2.61
C ASP A 55 7.87 -14.92 4.08
N LYS A 56 8.94 -15.52 4.60
CA LYS A 56 8.98 -16.03 5.98
C LYS A 56 8.83 -14.96 7.06
N ASP A 57 9.04 -13.70 6.74
CA ASP A 57 9.02 -12.58 7.68
C ASP A 57 7.69 -11.79 7.62
N GLY A 58 6.84 -12.03 6.62
CA GLY A 58 5.53 -11.41 6.49
C GLY A 58 5.13 -11.08 5.06
N ILE A 59 4.26 -10.08 4.92
CA ILE A 59 3.76 -9.63 3.61
C ILE A 59 4.86 -8.87 2.85
N VAL A 60 4.86 -9.01 1.53
CA VAL A 60 5.70 -8.24 0.60
C VAL A 60 4.79 -7.48 -0.35
N TRP A 61 4.23 -6.36 0.10
CA TRP A 61 3.28 -5.60 -0.72
C TRP A 61 3.90 -5.11 -2.03
N PRO A 62 3.25 -5.38 -3.18
CA PRO A 62 3.49 -4.58 -4.37
C PRO A 62 3.18 -3.10 -4.06
N LEU A 63 4.04 -2.20 -4.49
CA LEU A 63 3.93 -0.77 -4.12
C LEU A 63 2.58 -0.15 -4.52
N ALA A 64 2.01 -0.56 -5.66
CA ALA A 64 0.74 -0.06 -6.19
C ALA A 64 -0.49 -0.37 -5.31
N VAL A 65 -0.40 -1.36 -4.42
CA VAL A 65 -1.52 -1.81 -3.57
C VAL A 65 -1.15 -1.83 -2.09
N ALA A 66 0.03 -1.33 -1.75
CA ALA A 66 0.44 -1.21 -0.36
C ALA A 66 -0.45 -0.18 0.37
N PRO A 67 -0.97 -0.51 1.58
CA PRO A 67 -1.77 0.45 2.35
C PRO A 67 -0.98 1.72 2.74
N TYR A 68 0.33 1.56 2.94
CA TYR A 68 1.29 2.65 3.06
C TYR A 68 2.57 2.25 2.32
N GLN A 69 3.12 3.17 1.56
CA GLN A 69 4.32 2.95 0.75
C GLN A 69 5.60 3.01 1.58
N VAL A 70 5.58 3.84 2.64
CA VAL A 70 6.75 4.13 3.47
C VAL A 70 6.39 4.05 4.95
N CYS A 71 7.19 3.31 5.72
CA CYS A 71 7.18 3.32 7.18
C CYS A 71 8.40 4.09 7.69
N ILE A 72 8.19 5.18 8.39
CA ILE A 72 9.25 5.97 9.05
C ILE A 72 9.35 5.51 10.48
N THR A 73 10.53 5.06 10.89
CA THR A 73 10.78 4.39 12.16
C THR A 73 11.89 5.11 12.93
N PRO A 74 11.56 6.13 13.75
CA PRO A 74 12.50 6.67 14.71
C PRO A 74 12.80 5.61 15.78
N LEU A 75 14.10 5.45 16.11
CA LEU A 75 14.55 4.44 17.06
C LEU A 75 14.59 4.93 18.52
N ASN A 76 14.33 6.21 18.71
CA ASN A 76 14.09 6.84 20.00
C ASN A 76 12.97 7.88 19.82
N VAL A 77 11.90 7.78 20.62
CA VAL A 77 10.65 8.55 20.46
C VAL A 77 10.40 9.54 21.61
N THR A 78 11.38 9.80 22.48
CA THR A 78 11.22 10.80 23.52
C THR A 78 11.03 12.18 22.91
N ALA A 79 10.12 12.99 23.48
CA ALA A 79 9.63 14.24 22.89
C ALA A 79 10.72 15.26 22.51
N ASP A 80 11.85 15.26 23.22
CA ASP A 80 12.99 16.15 22.93
C ASP A 80 14.04 15.50 21.99
N ASN A 81 13.77 14.29 21.50
CA ASN A 81 14.73 13.53 20.72
C ASN A 81 14.83 14.03 19.28
N THR A 82 16.06 14.22 18.84
CA THR A 82 16.39 14.65 17.48
C THR A 82 15.90 13.66 16.42
N CYS A 83 15.88 12.34 16.72
CA CYS A 83 15.37 11.31 15.81
C CYS A 83 13.89 11.52 15.48
N MET A 84 13.06 11.84 16.49
CA MET A 84 11.63 12.08 16.31
C MET A 84 11.38 13.34 15.47
N LYS A 85 12.09 14.45 15.77
CA LYS A 85 11.98 15.69 14.98
C LYS A 85 12.34 15.50 13.51
N HIS A 86 13.39 14.74 13.22
CA HIS A 86 13.73 14.40 11.84
C HIS A 86 12.69 13.49 11.18
N ALA A 87 12.13 12.52 11.94
CA ALA A 87 11.09 11.63 11.45
C ALA A 87 9.82 12.40 11.05
N GLU A 88 9.36 13.32 11.90
CA GLU A 88 8.21 14.20 11.63
C GLU A 88 8.47 15.08 10.40
N THR A 89 9.68 15.64 10.28
CA THR A 89 10.05 16.46 9.12
C THR A 89 10.01 15.65 7.83
N ILE A 90 10.62 14.47 7.81
CA ILE A 90 10.62 13.57 6.64
C ILE A 90 9.19 13.11 6.32
N TYR A 91 8.38 12.77 7.34
CA TYR A 91 6.98 12.41 7.18
C TYR A 91 6.17 13.52 6.50
N ALA A 92 6.28 14.75 7.01
CA ALA A 92 5.59 15.89 6.42
C ALA A 92 6.01 16.16 4.97
N GLN A 93 7.31 16.07 4.67
CA GLN A 93 7.83 16.28 3.32
C GLN A 93 7.37 15.20 2.33
N LEU A 94 7.36 13.92 2.72
CA LEU A 94 6.88 12.81 1.89
C LEU A 94 5.38 12.91 1.64
N THR A 95 4.60 13.19 2.68
CA THR A 95 3.14 13.35 2.58
C THR A 95 2.78 14.54 1.67
N ALA A 96 3.51 15.66 1.77
CA ALA A 96 3.33 16.81 0.88
C ALA A 96 3.63 16.49 -0.60
N GLN A 97 4.41 15.44 -0.88
CA GLN A 97 4.68 14.94 -2.23
C GLN A 97 3.72 13.83 -2.68
N GLY A 98 2.65 13.57 -1.91
CA GLY A 98 1.65 12.55 -2.22
C GLY A 98 2.07 11.10 -1.92
N VAL A 99 3.15 10.89 -1.17
CA VAL A 99 3.56 9.57 -0.72
C VAL A 99 2.72 9.15 0.48
N GLU A 100 2.12 7.98 0.42
CA GLU A 100 1.42 7.38 1.56
C GLU A 100 2.44 6.84 2.57
N ALA A 101 2.69 7.63 3.60
CA ALA A 101 3.65 7.32 4.64
C ALA A 101 2.97 7.12 6.00
N ILE A 102 3.56 6.29 6.85
CA ILE A 102 3.18 6.12 8.25
C ILE A 102 4.40 6.36 9.14
N LEU A 103 4.18 7.01 10.28
CA LEU A 103 5.18 7.23 11.30
C LEU A 103 4.95 6.27 12.48
N ASP A 104 5.92 5.40 12.76
CA ASP A 104 5.89 4.52 13.93
C ASP A 104 6.44 5.26 15.15
N ASP A 105 5.57 6.00 15.82
CA ASP A 105 5.85 6.82 17.01
C ASP A 105 5.79 6.03 18.33
N ARG A 106 5.60 4.70 18.29
CA ARG A 106 5.56 3.86 19.49
C ARG A 106 6.91 3.85 20.20
N ASP A 107 6.86 3.89 21.52
CA ASP A 107 8.05 3.69 22.36
C ASP A 107 8.34 2.18 22.49
N GLU A 108 8.92 1.61 21.44
CA GLU A 108 9.24 0.20 21.32
C GLU A 108 10.69 -0.01 20.88
N ARG A 109 11.23 -1.19 21.24
CA ARG A 109 12.60 -1.56 20.87
C ARG A 109 12.75 -1.63 19.35
N PRO A 110 13.90 -1.22 18.78
CA PRO A 110 14.11 -1.23 17.33
C PRO A 110 13.80 -2.57 16.67
N GLY A 111 14.17 -3.69 17.31
CA GLY A 111 13.92 -5.03 16.78
C GLY A 111 12.43 -5.38 16.70
N VAL A 112 11.58 -4.85 17.59
CA VAL A 112 10.12 -5.02 17.54
C VAL A 112 9.57 -4.22 16.37
N LYS A 113 9.88 -2.93 16.29
CA LYS A 113 9.47 -2.05 15.18
C LYS A 113 9.85 -2.62 13.81
N PHE A 114 11.06 -3.17 13.68
CA PHE A 114 11.53 -3.73 12.42
C PHE A 114 10.79 -5.02 12.04
N LYS A 115 10.53 -5.90 13.00
CA LYS A 115 9.75 -7.12 12.77
C LYS A 115 8.29 -6.81 12.42
N ASP A 116 7.69 -5.85 13.11
CA ASP A 116 6.33 -5.41 12.81
C ASP A 116 6.25 -4.80 11.40
N ALA A 117 7.22 -3.95 11.03
CA ALA A 117 7.28 -3.37 9.71
C ALA A 117 7.47 -4.43 8.60
N ASP A 118 8.29 -5.44 8.83
CA ASP A 118 8.49 -6.56 7.91
C ASP A 118 7.25 -7.48 7.86
N LEU A 119 6.56 -7.71 9.00
CA LEU A 119 5.32 -8.50 9.08
C LEU A 119 4.17 -7.83 8.33
N VAL A 120 3.95 -6.53 8.57
CA VAL A 120 2.95 -5.73 7.84
C VAL A 120 3.33 -5.61 6.37
N GLY A 121 4.63 -5.58 6.06
CA GLY A 121 5.16 -5.64 4.71
C GLY A 121 5.29 -4.29 4.02
N PHE A 122 5.57 -3.21 4.74
CA PHE A 122 5.78 -1.89 4.14
C PHE A 122 6.88 -1.94 3.08
N PRO A 123 6.61 -1.46 1.84
CA PRO A 123 7.56 -1.53 0.74
C PRO A 123 8.90 -0.84 1.01
N ILE A 124 8.88 0.25 1.76
CA ILE A 124 10.07 1.03 2.10
C ILE A 124 10.05 1.36 3.59
N ARG A 125 11.15 1.09 4.28
CA ARG A 125 11.36 1.54 5.66
C ARG A 125 12.47 2.58 5.71
N VAL A 126 12.21 3.71 6.40
CA VAL A 126 13.19 4.75 6.71
C VAL A 126 13.44 4.71 8.21
N SER A 127 14.63 4.26 8.64
CA SER A 127 14.97 4.15 10.05
C SER A 127 15.90 5.30 10.46
N ILE A 128 15.57 5.93 11.57
CA ILE A 128 16.29 7.11 12.07
C ILE A 128 16.83 6.79 13.46
N GLY A 129 18.13 6.49 13.52
CA GLY A 129 18.86 6.18 14.75
C GLY A 129 19.87 7.26 15.09
N GLU A 130 20.18 7.42 16.37
CA GLU A 130 21.13 8.43 16.85
C GLU A 130 22.53 8.29 16.26
N LYS A 131 22.99 7.04 16.07
CA LYS A 131 24.34 6.77 15.52
C LYS A 131 24.47 7.20 14.07
N SER A 132 23.51 6.88 13.23
CA SER A 132 23.50 7.30 11.82
C SER A 132 23.24 8.80 11.70
N LEU A 133 22.34 9.32 12.53
CA LEU A 133 22.01 10.74 12.53
C LEU A 133 23.20 11.64 12.96
N ALA A 134 24.06 11.15 13.88
CA ALA A 134 25.30 11.84 14.24
C ALA A 134 26.23 12.08 13.05
N ASN A 135 26.13 11.23 12.01
CA ASN A 135 26.86 11.37 10.74
C ASN A 135 26.02 12.13 9.67
N GLY A 136 24.86 12.64 10.04
CA GLY A 136 23.91 13.27 9.11
C GLY A 136 23.26 12.29 8.16
N GLU A 137 23.10 11.02 8.56
CA GLU A 137 22.59 9.94 7.72
C GLU A 137 21.40 9.24 8.37
N VAL A 138 20.56 8.63 7.53
CA VAL A 138 19.48 7.73 7.91
C VAL A 138 19.52 6.47 7.07
N GLU A 139 18.86 5.43 7.53
CA GLU A 139 18.79 4.15 6.85
C GLU A 139 17.54 4.07 5.98
N ILE A 140 17.68 3.69 4.71
CA ILE A 140 16.58 3.31 3.83
C ILE A 140 16.70 1.83 3.50
N LYS A 141 15.65 1.07 3.74
CA LYS A 141 15.58 -0.36 3.42
C LYS A 141 14.31 -0.66 2.64
N PRO A 142 14.40 -1.00 1.33
CA PRO A 142 13.29 -1.61 0.60
C PRO A 142 12.96 -2.99 1.19
N ARG A 143 11.69 -3.39 1.18
CA ARG A 143 11.24 -4.71 1.61
C ARG A 143 11.91 -5.80 0.74
N GLY A 144 12.62 -6.73 1.36
CA GLY A 144 13.43 -7.74 0.66
C GLY A 144 14.74 -7.22 0.03
N GLY A 145 15.03 -5.92 0.14
CA GLY A 145 16.25 -5.30 -0.39
C GLY A 145 17.35 -5.07 0.67
N ALA A 146 18.52 -4.62 0.19
CA ALA A 146 19.61 -4.22 1.05
C ALA A 146 19.35 -2.84 1.68
N MET A 147 19.76 -2.68 2.95
CA MET A 147 19.76 -1.39 3.63
C MET A 147 20.85 -0.50 3.05
N THR A 148 20.55 0.78 2.88
CA THR A 148 21.50 1.81 2.45
C THR A 148 21.45 3.02 3.38
N LEU A 149 22.60 3.60 3.66
CA LEU A 149 22.71 4.89 4.35
C LEU A 149 22.57 6.02 3.34
N VAL A 150 21.80 7.03 3.70
CA VAL A 150 21.50 8.19 2.84
C VAL A 150 21.57 9.45 3.70
N LYS A 151 22.10 10.53 3.15
CA LYS A 151 22.12 11.83 3.85
C LYS A 151 20.68 12.31 4.11
N VAL A 152 20.48 12.95 5.26
CA VAL A 152 19.14 13.39 5.72
C VAL A 152 18.45 14.30 4.70
N ASP A 153 19.19 15.19 4.05
CA ASP A 153 18.70 16.12 3.02
C ASP A 153 18.35 15.44 1.68
N GLU A 154 18.87 14.24 1.43
CA GLU A 154 18.59 13.45 0.22
C GLU A 154 17.50 12.40 0.37
N VAL A 155 17.03 12.14 1.61
CA VAL A 155 16.08 11.06 1.92
C VAL A 155 14.82 11.14 1.08
N VAL A 156 14.18 12.29 1.05
CA VAL A 156 12.91 12.49 0.32
C VAL A 156 13.11 12.20 -1.16
N LYS A 157 14.17 12.76 -1.77
CA LYS A 157 14.51 12.51 -3.18
C LYS A 157 14.75 11.01 -3.44
N LYS A 158 15.45 10.33 -2.54
CA LYS A 158 15.74 8.90 -2.69
C LYS A 158 14.50 8.05 -2.56
N VAL A 159 13.62 8.34 -1.60
CA VAL A 159 12.35 7.66 -1.42
C VAL A 159 11.44 7.87 -2.63
N LEU A 160 11.29 9.10 -3.12
CA LEU A 160 10.52 9.39 -4.33
C LEU A 160 11.05 8.63 -5.56
N ALA A 161 12.38 8.51 -5.69
CA ALA A 161 12.97 7.73 -6.77
C ALA A 161 12.68 6.22 -6.65
N LEU A 162 12.45 5.70 -5.44
CA LEU A 162 12.03 4.31 -5.22
C LEU A 162 10.54 4.12 -5.49
N VAL A 163 9.71 5.06 -5.03
CA VAL A 163 8.25 5.04 -5.24
C VAL A 163 7.90 5.16 -6.73
N ASN A 164 8.58 6.04 -7.48
CA ASN A 164 8.29 6.31 -8.89
C ASN A 164 8.92 5.30 -9.88
N ARG A 165 9.72 4.33 -9.42
CA ARG A 165 10.36 3.34 -10.29
C ARG A 165 9.46 2.21 -10.76
N ILE A 166 8.25 2.12 -10.26
CA ILE A 166 7.31 1.07 -10.63
C ILE A 166 6.31 1.69 -11.61
N PRO A 167 6.25 1.22 -12.87
CA PRO A 167 5.17 1.59 -13.77
C PRO A 167 3.86 1.14 -13.13
N GLY A 168 2.87 2.04 -13.11
CA GLY A 168 1.51 1.76 -12.66
C GLY A 168 0.81 0.68 -13.49
#